data_a7e3dc2e116d6dd3bb9ef14bfa21cb1a
#
_entry.id   a7e3dc2e116d6dd3bb9ef14bfa21cb1a
#
_cell.length_a   1.000
_cell.length_b   1.000
_cell.length_c   1.000
_cell.angle_alpha   90.00
_cell.angle_beta   90.00
_cell.angle_gamma   90.00
#
_symmetry.space_group_name_H-M   'P 1'
#
loop_
_entity.id
_entity.type
_entity.pdbx_description
1 polymer ?
#
loop_
_entity_poly.entity_id
_entity_poly.type
_entity_poly.pdbx_seq_one_letter_code
_entity_poly.pdbx_strand_id
1 'polypeptide(L)'
;MCRLGRAPQRLPQHHPQGPAHTRHRWRQEVTATLALDLTSDLRARIAGIAREWIGTPFVPHARIKRAGVDCVNLPAAILIEAGVIEFVLTGPYTIDAGRHAPVSQLIIWLRQDGRFEEWPVDEPPYPLSPLLEGDLLCFRFGHGVAHHLGLVTSGAGDFVHCMRGHGVIQSTLKDPTYRNLLTNHFRPRWASVPPTI
;
A
#
# COMPACT_ATOMS: atom_id res chain seq x y z
N MET A 1 75.76 -7.12 44.58
CA MET A 1 75.28 -8.24 43.77
C MET A 1 73.78 -8.19 43.77
N CYS A 2 73.18 -7.61 42.67
CA CYS A 2 71.73 -7.48 42.47
C CYS A 2 71.19 -8.72 41.78
N ARG A 3 70.13 -9.32 42.35
CA ARG A 3 69.36 -10.37 41.72
C ARG A 3 68.17 -9.74 41.01
N LEU A 4 68.14 -9.89 39.71
CA LEU A 4 67.03 -9.49 38.82
C LEU A 4 65.82 -10.38 39.05
N GLY A 5 64.69 -9.78 39.42
CA GLY A 5 63.40 -10.44 39.52
C GLY A 5 62.81 -10.76 38.16
N ARG A 6 62.31 -11.98 38.00
CA ARG A 6 61.52 -12.41 36.77
C ARG A 6 60.14 -11.75 36.79
N ALA A 7 59.76 -11.18 35.67
CA ALA A 7 58.40 -10.67 35.40
C ALA A 7 57.39 -11.83 35.25
N PRO A 8 56.17 -11.69 35.70
CA PRO A 8 55.12 -12.71 35.53
C PRO A 8 54.69 -12.83 34.08
N GLN A 9 54.64 -14.08 33.60
CA GLN A 9 54.11 -14.42 32.25
C GLN A 9 52.61 -14.22 32.25
N ARG A 10 52.12 -13.43 31.29
CA ARG A 10 50.68 -13.27 30.97
C ARG A 10 50.16 -14.55 30.34
N LEU A 11 49.09 -15.12 30.93
CA LEU A 11 48.29 -16.20 30.31
C LEU A 11 47.57 -15.68 29.08
N PRO A 12 47.43 -16.47 28.00
CA PRO A 12 46.68 -16.09 26.84
C PRO A 12 45.18 -16.03 27.16
N GLN A 13 44.56 -14.89 26.92
CA GLN A 13 43.11 -14.75 27.01
C GLN A 13 42.48 -15.41 25.76
N HIS A 14 41.88 -16.59 25.94
CA HIS A 14 41.01 -17.20 24.95
C HIS A 14 39.73 -16.39 24.87
N HIS A 15 39.60 -15.56 23.84
CA HIS A 15 38.32 -15.06 23.38
C HIS A 15 37.67 -16.15 22.53
N PRO A 16 36.45 -16.61 22.85
CA PRO A 16 35.68 -17.44 21.94
C PRO A 16 35.16 -16.57 20.81
N GLN A 17 35.86 -16.52 19.70
CA GLN A 17 35.34 -16.00 18.42
C GLN A 17 34.40 -17.02 17.82
N GLY A 18 33.14 -17.04 18.26
CA GLY A 18 32.05 -17.65 17.51
C GLY A 18 31.71 -16.76 16.33
N PRO A 19 31.39 -17.33 15.15
CA PRO A 19 31.24 -16.56 13.91
C PRO A 19 30.08 -15.54 14.02
N ALA A 20 30.44 -14.26 14.02
CA ALA A 20 29.49 -13.13 14.11
C ALA A 20 28.47 -13.14 12.95
N HIS A 21 28.77 -13.82 11.83
CA HIS A 21 27.93 -13.93 10.64
C HIS A 21 26.64 -14.72 10.84
N THR A 22 26.58 -15.70 11.75
CA THR A 22 25.37 -16.52 11.96
C THR A 22 24.28 -15.77 12.72
N ARG A 23 24.62 -14.92 13.69
CA ARG A 23 23.61 -14.18 14.47
C ARG A 23 22.92 -13.07 13.68
N HIS A 24 23.62 -12.43 12.75
CA HIS A 24 23.03 -11.39 11.89
C HIS A 24 22.04 -11.98 10.88
N ARG A 25 22.37 -13.13 10.30
CA ARG A 25 21.52 -13.82 9.34
C ARG A 25 20.19 -14.29 9.96
N TRP A 26 20.25 -14.91 11.16
CA TRP A 26 19.06 -15.33 11.89
C TRP A 26 18.13 -14.17 12.25
N ARG A 27 18.67 -13.06 12.70
CA ARG A 27 17.86 -11.87 13.00
C ARG A 27 17.19 -11.31 11.75
N GLN A 28 17.89 -11.25 10.64
CA GLN A 28 17.33 -10.78 9.37
C GLN A 28 16.26 -11.71 8.81
N GLU A 29 16.47 -13.02 8.86
CA GLU A 29 15.50 -14.02 8.40
C GLU A 29 14.25 -14.03 9.29
N VAL A 30 14.38 -13.99 10.61
CA VAL A 30 13.22 -13.92 11.52
C VAL A 30 12.47 -12.61 11.36
N THR A 31 13.16 -11.47 11.24
CA THR A 31 12.52 -10.17 11.03
C THR A 31 11.81 -10.10 9.67
N ALA A 32 12.41 -10.66 8.62
CA ALA A 32 11.79 -10.73 7.30
C ALA A 32 10.56 -11.65 7.28
N THR A 33 10.61 -12.80 7.94
CA THR A 33 9.48 -13.74 8.05
C THR A 33 8.34 -13.11 8.83
N LEU A 34 8.60 -12.49 9.99
CA LEU A 34 7.58 -11.80 10.79
C LEU A 34 6.98 -10.61 10.04
N ALA A 35 7.80 -9.85 9.28
CA ALA A 35 7.32 -8.75 8.46
C ALA A 35 6.44 -9.22 7.29
N LEU A 36 6.73 -10.38 6.71
CA LEU A 36 5.92 -10.99 5.65
C LEU A 36 4.56 -11.46 6.19
N ASP A 37 4.54 -12.10 7.36
CA ASP A 37 3.30 -12.57 7.98
C ASP A 37 2.41 -11.38 8.40
N LEU A 38 2.98 -10.36 9.04
CA LEU A 38 2.25 -9.13 9.40
C LEU A 38 1.69 -8.40 8.18
N THR A 39 2.42 -8.37 7.07
CA THR A 39 1.93 -7.77 5.81
C THR A 39 0.81 -8.58 5.16
N SER A 40 0.85 -9.92 5.23
CA SER A 40 -0.20 -10.80 4.72
C SER A 40 -1.51 -10.60 5.48
N ASP A 41 -1.46 -10.63 6.83
CA ASP A 41 -2.63 -10.43 7.69
C ASP A 41 -3.24 -9.04 7.50
N LEU A 42 -2.40 -8.00 7.39
CA LEU A 42 -2.87 -6.64 7.14
C LEU A 42 -3.54 -6.52 5.77
N ARG A 43 -3.00 -7.15 4.72
CA ARG A 43 -3.62 -7.18 3.40
C ARG A 43 -4.96 -7.89 3.40
N ALA A 44 -5.06 -9.06 4.05
CA ALA A 44 -6.31 -9.78 4.21
C ALA A 44 -7.36 -8.93 4.96
N ARG A 45 -6.93 -8.22 6.01
CA ARG A 45 -7.79 -7.29 6.77
C ARG A 45 -8.30 -6.15 5.90
N ILE A 46 -7.44 -5.50 5.09
CA ILE A 46 -7.83 -4.43 4.17
C ILE A 46 -8.87 -4.94 3.17
N ALA A 47 -8.62 -6.10 2.56
CA ALA A 47 -9.55 -6.71 1.62
C ALA A 47 -10.91 -7.07 2.28
N GLY A 48 -10.89 -7.53 3.53
CA GLY A 48 -12.10 -7.78 4.33
C GLY A 48 -12.89 -6.50 4.54
N ILE A 49 -12.26 -5.45 5.07
CA ILE A 49 -12.88 -4.13 5.29
C ILE A 49 -13.41 -3.57 3.97
N ALA A 50 -12.64 -3.66 2.89
CA ALA A 50 -13.06 -3.14 1.59
C ALA A 50 -14.38 -3.77 1.11
N ARG A 51 -14.56 -5.08 1.30
CA ARG A 51 -15.81 -5.77 0.95
C ARG A 51 -17.01 -5.32 1.79
N GLU A 52 -16.79 -4.90 3.05
CA GLU A 52 -17.87 -4.37 3.91
C GLU A 52 -18.39 -3.00 3.45
N TRP A 53 -17.63 -2.28 2.62
CA TRP A 53 -18.06 -1.01 2.02
C TRP A 53 -18.98 -1.20 0.81
N ILE A 54 -19.06 -2.40 0.22
CA ILE A 54 -19.91 -2.68 -0.94
C ILE A 54 -21.36 -2.34 -0.60
N GLY A 55 -22.03 -1.64 -1.53
CA GLY A 55 -23.40 -1.14 -1.36
C GLY A 55 -23.48 0.24 -0.69
N THR A 56 -22.37 0.83 -0.23
CA THR A 56 -22.38 2.23 0.26
C THR A 56 -22.72 3.16 -0.91
N PRO A 57 -23.69 4.08 -0.78
CA PRO A 57 -24.09 5.00 -1.85
C PRO A 57 -22.97 5.94 -2.28
N PHE A 58 -23.01 6.37 -3.57
CA PHE A 58 -22.13 7.45 -4.04
C PHE A 58 -22.64 8.79 -3.53
N VAL A 59 -21.83 9.46 -2.70
CA VAL A 59 -22.08 10.84 -2.24
C VAL A 59 -20.77 11.63 -2.36
N PRO A 60 -20.74 12.71 -3.16
CA PRO A 60 -19.55 13.55 -3.33
C PRO A 60 -18.98 14.02 -2.00
N HIS A 61 -17.66 13.93 -1.85
CA HIS A 61 -16.89 14.38 -0.68
C HIS A 61 -17.23 13.68 0.65
N ALA A 62 -18.18 12.73 0.66
CA ALA A 62 -18.52 11.94 1.85
C ALA A 62 -17.50 10.83 2.12
N ARG A 63 -17.43 10.40 3.39
CA ARG A 63 -16.56 9.30 3.85
C ARG A 63 -17.20 8.56 5.03
N ILE A 64 -18.41 8.06 4.84
CA ILE A 64 -19.19 7.40 5.89
C ILE A 64 -19.75 6.08 5.35
N LYS A 65 -19.27 4.95 5.90
CA LYS A 65 -19.72 3.60 5.51
C LYS A 65 -21.25 3.51 5.59
N ARG A 66 -21.87 2.94 4.57
CA ARG A 66 -23.32 2.78 4.38
C ARG A 66 -24.11 4.08 4.17
N ALA A 67 -23.56 5.25 4.47
CA ALA A 67 -24.25 6.54 4.30
C ALA A 67 -23.82 7.27 3.02
N GLY A 68 -22.54 7.24 2.68
CA GLY A 68 -22.06 7.85 1.45
C GLY A 68 -20.53 7.93 1.36
N VAL A 69 -20.02 7.75 0.15
CA VAL A 69 -18.60 7.86 -0.16
C VAL A 69 -18.43 8.18 -1.65
N ASP A 70 -17.32 8.78 -2.03
CA ASP A 70 -16.91 8.88 -3.43
C ASP A 70 -15.66 8.04 -3.75
N CYS A 71 -15.25 8.02 -5.02
CA CYS A 71 -14.14 7.18 -5.49
C CYS A 71 -12.78 7.57 -4.91
N VAL A 72 -12.56 8.82 -4.53
CA VAL A 72 -11.31 9.32 -3.93
C VAL A 72 -11.26 8.99 -2.44
N ASN A 73 -12.38 9.19 -1.75
CA ASN A 73 -12.48 8.97 -0.31
C ASN A 73 -12.60 7.49 0.09
N LEU A 74 -13.09 6.61 -0.78
CA LEU A 74 -13.27 5.20 -0.48
C LEU A 74 -11.97 4.49 -0.08
N PRO A 75 -10.89 4.53 -0.89
CA PRO A 75 -9.63 3.90 -0.50
C PRO A 75 -9.05 4.49 0.79
N ALA A 76 -9.13 5.81 0.95
CA ALA A 76 -8.68 6.48 2.17
C ALA A 76 -9.44 5.98 3.40
N ALA A 77 -10.77 5.85 3.31
CA ALA A 77 -11.61 5.36 4.40
C ALA A 77 -11.26 3.92 4.79
N ILE A 78 -11.07 3.04 3.80
CA ILE A 78 -10.68 1.65 4.01
C ILE A 78 -9.32 1.55 4.71
N LEU A 79 -8.32 2.30 4.24
CA LEU A 79 -6.97 2.28 4.81
C LEU A 79 -6.92 2.87 6.22
N ILE A 80 -7.73 3.88 6.54
CA ILE A 80 -7.88 4.43 7.89
C ILE A 80 -8.53 3.38 8.80
N GLU A 81 -9.62 2.76 8.38
CA GLU A 81 -10.33 1.72 9.15
C GLU A 81 -9.44 0.49 9.39
N ALA A 82 -8.57 0.16 8.45
CA ALA A 82 -7.56 -0.89 8.60
C ALA A 82 -6.39 -0.50 9.53
N GLY A 83 -6.31 0.75 9.98
CA GLY A 83 -5.22 1.26 10.82
C GLY A 83 -3.89 1.41 10.07
N VAL A 84 -3.94 1.54 8.75
CA VAL A 84 -2.75 1.68 7.88
C VAL A 84 -2.28 3.13 7.80
N ILE A 85 -3.23 4.05 7.77
CA ILE A 85 -3.00 5.48 7.75
C ILE A 85 -3.91 6.14 8.78
N GLU A 86 -3.39 7.12 9.50
CA GLU A 86 -4.19 7.83 10.51
C GLU A 86 -5.14 8.83 9.86
N PHE A 87 -4.70 9.44 8.77
CA PHE A 87 -5.41 10.57 8.20
C PHE A 87 -5.02 10.84 6.73
N VAL A 88 -5.99 11.25 5.92
CA VAL A 88 -5.77 11.77 4.56
C VAL A 88 -6.45 13.12 4.44
N LEU A 89 -5.66 14.17 4.19
CA LEU A 89 -6.16 15.43 3.66
C LEU A 89 -6.32 15.29 2.15
N THR A 90 -7.53 15.09 1.70
CA THR A 90 -7.86 15.42 0.32
C THR A 90 -8.02 16.93 0.24
N GLY A 91 -7.18 17.61 -0.54
CA GLY A 91 -7.41 19.01 -0.88
C GLY A 91 -8.76 19.19 -1.59
N PRO A 92 -9.20 20.41 -1.83
CA PRO A 92 -10.42 20.64 -2.60
C PRO A 92 -10.28 20.02 -4.01
N TYR A 93 -11.28 19.23 -4.41
CA TYR A 93 -11.37 18.65 -5.75
C TYR A 93 -12.82 18.72 -6.24
N THR A 94 -12.99 18.72 -7.56
CA THR A 94 -14.31 18.56 -8.17
C THR A 94 -14.44 17.16 -8.73
N ILE A 95 -15.63 16.59 -8.63
CA ILE A 95 -15.92 15.22 -9.13
C ILE A 95 -15.66 15.09 -10.64
N ASP A 96 -15.79 16.18 -11.38
CA ASP A 96 -15.58 16.23 -12.83
C ASP A 96 -14.20 16.77 -13.23
N ALA A 97 -13.28 16.99 -12.29
CA ALA A 97 -11.96 17.55 -12.57
C ALA A 97 -11.17 16.76 -13.64
N GLY A 98 -11.32 15.44 -13.65
CA GLY A 98 -10.64 14.58 -14.62
C GLY A 98 -10.99 14.85 -16.08
N ARG A 99 -12.12 15.48 -16.36
CA ARG A 99 -12.58 15.80 -17.74
C ARG A 99 -11.94 17.06 -18.30
N HIS A 100 -11.53 17.99 -17.43
CA HIS A 100 -11.14 19.34 -17.84
C HIS A 100 -9.73 19.73 -17.37
N ALA A 101 -9.16 19.00 -16.44
CA ALA A 101 -7.81 19.26 -15.94
C ALA A 101 -6.74 18.78 -16.95
N PRO A 102 -5.68 19.54 -17.16
CA PRO A 102 -4.56 19.14 -18.03
C PRO A 102 -3.69 18.05 -17.38
N VAL A 103 -3.75 17.93 -16.06
CA VAL A 103 -2.98 16.95 -15.27
C VAL A 103 -3.88 16.32 -14.19
N SER A 104 -3.58 15.08 -13.83
CA SER A 104 -4.31 14.38 -12.78
C SER A 104 -3.86 14.86 -11.39
N GLN A 105 -4.72 15.61 -10.71
CA GLN A 105 -4.49 15.98 -9.31
C GLN A 105 -4.38 14.75 -8.41
N LEU A 106 -5.14 13.70 -8.71
CA LEU A 106 -5.12 12.44 -7.99
C LEU A 106 -3.72 11.78 -8.03
N ILE A 107 -3.13 11.68 -9.22
CA ILE A 107 -1.77 11.12 -9.40
C ILE A 107 -0.73 12.00 -8.70
N ILE A 108 -0.87 13.33 -8.80
CA ILE A 108 0.03 14.27 -8.10
C ILE A 108 -0.01 14.02 -6.60
N TRP A 109 -1.18 13.91 -6.00
CA TRP A 109 -1.33 13.64 -4.57
C TRP A 109 -0.70 12.31 -4.16
N LEU A 110 -0.95 11.23 -4.89
CA LEU A 110 -0.38 9.91 -4.59
C LEU A 110 1.15 9.90 -4.72
N ARG A 111 1.72 10.61 -5.68
CA ARG A 111 3.18 10.76 -5.83
C ARG A 111 3.81 11.61 -4.73
N GLN A 112 3.12 12.65 -4.28
CA GLN A 112 3.59 13.52 -3.19
C GLN A 112 3.42 12.88 -1.81
N ASP A 113 2.49 11.95 -1.67
CA ASP A 113 2.29 11.17 -0.45
C ASP A 113 3.36 10.06 -0.36
N GLY A 114 4.38 10.26 0.46
CA GLY A 114 5.51 9.35 0.61
C GLY A 114 5.13 7.93 1.10
N ARG A 115 3.86 7.69 1.44
CA ARG A 115 3.33 6.39 1.87
C ARG A 115 2.99 5.46 0.70
N PHE A 116 3.04 5.94 -0.53
CA PHE A 116 2.75 5.14 -1.72
C PHE A 116 3.95 5.08 -2.66
N GLU A 117 4.12 3.94 -3.30
CA GLU A 117 5.10 3.71 -4.35
C GLU A 117 4.37 3.46 -5.66
N GLU A 118 4.73 4.20 -6.70
CA GLU A 118 4.17 3.97 -8.04
C GLU A 118 4.86 2.77 -8.69
N TRP A 119 4.05 1.82 -9.13
CA TRP A 119 4.52 0.63 -9.84
C TRP A 119 4.19 0.76 -11.33
N PRO A 120 5.08 0.29 -12.22
CA PRO A 120 4.84 0.35 -13.66
C PRO A 120 3.52 -0.32 -14.02
N VAL A 121 2.78 0.34 -14.90
CA VAL A 121 1.66 -0.24 -15.63
C VAL A 121 2.15 -0.37 -17.06
N ASP A 122 2.50 -1.59 -17.46
CA ASP A 122 3.00 -1.85 -18.80
C ASP A 122 1.90 -1.61 -19.84
N GLU A 123 2.27 -1.37 -21.11
CA GLU A 123 1.28 -1.21 -22.18
C GLU A 123 0.50 -2.53 -22.45
N PRO A 124 -0.79 -2.46 -22.84
CA PRO A 124 -1.57 -3.66 -23.14
C PRO A 124 -0.92 -4.56 -24.22
N PRO A 125 -0.98 -5.92 -24.05
CA PRO A 125 -1.64 -6.69 -23.01
C PRO A 125 -0.75 -6.83 -21.76
N TYR A 126 -1.17 -6.23 -20.67
CA TYR A 126 -0.41 -6.16 -19.43
C TYR A 126 -0.04 -7.54 -18.86
N PRO A 127 1.25 -7.83 -18.57
CA PRO A 127 1.59 -8.53 -17.35
C PRO A 127 1.52 -7.48 -16.23
N LEU A 128 0.38 -7.40 -15.56
CA LEU A 128 0.32 -6.62 -14.32
C LEU A 128 1.40 -7.18 -13.39
N SER A 129 2.27 -6.34 -12.88
CA SER A 129 3.06 -6.66 -11.68
C SER A 129 2.12 -7.33 -10.68
N PRO A 130 2.52 -8.38 -9.95
CA PRO A 130 1.60 -9.09 -9.07
C PRO A 130 0.87 -8.09 -8.20
N LEU A 131 -0.44 -7.99 -8.40
CA LEU A 131 -1.31 -7.15 -7.59
C LEU A 131 -1.43 -7.74 -6.20
N LEU A 132 -1.43 -6.88 -5.21
CA LEU A 132 -1.62 -7.27 -3.82
C LEU A 132 -2.81 -6.53 -3.23
N GLU A 133 -3.50 -7.13 -2.27
CA GLU A 133 -4.61 -6.50 -1.56
C GLU A 133 -4.14 -5.18 -0.92
N GLY A 134 -4.93 -4.13 -1.08
CA GLY A 134 -4.61 -2.78 -0.64
C GLY A 134 -3.87 -1.92 -1.68
N ASP A 135 -3.45 -2.47 -2.81
CA ASP A 135 -2.92 -1.68 -3.91
C ASP A 135 -4.01 -0.76 -4.48
N LEU A 136 -3.61 0.44 -4.91
CA LEU A 136 -4.50 1.44 -5.51
C LEU A 136 -4.37 1.42 -7.02
N LEU A 137 -5.50 1.38 -7.70
CA LEU A 137 -5.62 1.42 -9.15
C LEU A 137 -6.22 2.74 -9.57
N CYS A 138 -5.55 3.45 -10.48
CA CYS A 138 -6.03 4.72 -11.02
C CYS A 138 -6.58 4.51 -12.42
N PHE A 139 -7.78 5.01 -12.65
CA PHE A 139 -8.49 4.84 -13.92
C PHE A 139 -8.82 6.17 -14.59
N ARG A 140 -8.84 6.13 -15.91
CA ARG A 140 -9.29 7.23 -16.78
C ARG A 140 -10.59 6.83 -17.47
N PHE A 141 -11.72 7.23 -16.92
CA PHE A 141 -13.02 7.02 -17.57
C PHE A 141 -13.30 8.15 -18.57
N GLY A 142 -13.49 7.77 -19.83
CA GLY A 142 -13.73 8.72 -20.92
C GLY A 142 -12.46 9.48 -21.34
N HIS A 143 -12.64 10.76 -21.67
CA HIS A 143 -11.54 11.65 -22.08
C HIS A 143 -10.95 12.37 -20.88
N GLY A 144 -9.68 12.81 -21.00
CA GLY A 144 -8.98 13.58 -19.96
C GLY A 144 -7.92 12.77 -19.22
N VAL A 145 -7.80 12.98 -17.92
CA VAL A 145 -6.78 12.39 -17.07
C VAL A 145 -7.35 11.39 -16.07
N ALA A 146 -6.49 10.61 -15.43
CA ALA A 146 -6.93 9.71 -14.34
C ALA A 146 -7.61 10.51 -13.23
N HIS A 147 -8.80 10.08 -12.82
CA HIS A 147 -9.63 10.76 -11.83
C HIS A 147 -10.45 9.80 -10.96
N HIS A 148 -10.23 8.50 -11.10
CA HIS A 148 -10.99 7.48 -10.40
C HIS A 148 -10.04 6.49 -9.73
N LEU A 149 -10.39 6.06 -8.51
CA LEU A 149 -9.63 5.10 -7.72
C LEU A 149 -10.40 3.81 -7.50
N GLY A 150 -9.68 2.70 -7.57
CA GLY A 150 -10.08 1.41 -7.04
C GLY A 150 -9.04 0.91 -6.03
N LEU A 151 -9.44 0.05 -5.10
CA LEU A 151 -8.58 -0.62 -4.15
C LEU A 151 -8.65 -2.13 -4.37
N VAL A 152 -7.50 -2.77 -4.58
CA VAL A 152 -7.38 -4.21 -4.86
C VAL A 152 -7.80 -5.03 -3.65
N THR A 153 -8.66 -6.02 -3.87
CA THR A 153 -9.16 -6.95 -2.86
C THR A 153 -8.74 -8.40 -3.07
N SER A 154 -8.05 -8.67 -4.20
CA SER A 154 -7.53 -10.00 -4.53
C SER A 154 -6.38 -9.87 -5.54
N GLY A 155 -5.32 -10.64 -5.34
CA GLY A 155 -4.21 -10.76 -6.31
C GLY A 155 -4.65 -11.24 -7.71
N ALA A 156 -5.87 -11.78 -7.84
CA ALA A 156 -6.47 -12.14 -9.13
C ALA A 156 -6.98 -10.92 -9.94
N GLY A 157 -6.83 -9.69 -9.40
CA GLY A 157 -7.22 -8.45 -10.05
C GLY A 157 -8.63 -7.95 -9.70
N ASP A 158 -9.26 -8.50 -8.67
CA ASP A 158 -10.52 -7.96 -8.15
C ASP A 158 -10.26 -6.72 -7.30
N PHE A 159 -11.12 -5.72 -7.43
CA PHE A 159 -11.01 -4.46 -6.71
C PHE A 159 -12.38 -3.87 -6.38
N VAL A 160 -12.44 -3.04 -5.33
CA VAL A 160 -13.62 -2.24 -5.01
C VAL A 160 -13.41 -0.80 -5.44
N HIS A 161 -14.47 -0.17 -5.91
CA HIS A 161 -14.49 1.24 -6.27
C HIS A 161 -15.89 1.81 -6.11
N CYS A 162 -16.01 3.16 -6.08
CA CYS A 162 -17.30 3.82 -5.94
C CYS A 162 -17.70 4.51 -7.22
N MET A 163 -18.77 4.06 -7.85
CA MET A 163 -19.28 4.59 -9.12
C MET A 163 -20.52 5.45 -8.91
N ARG A 164 -20.58 6.59 -9.60
CA ARG A 164 -21.79 7.42 -9.62
C ARG A 164 -22.98 6.60 -10.16
N GLY A 165 -24.09 6.60 -9.45
CA GLY A 165 -25.29 5.83 -9.78
C GLY A 165 -25.31 4.38 -9.31
N HIS A 166 -24.18 3.82 -8.88
CA HIS A 166 -24.09 2.44 -8.40
C HIS A 166 -23.60 2.33 -6.94
N GLY A 167 -22.94 3.38 -6.43
CA GLY A 167 -22.26 3.29 -5.13
C GLY A 167 -20.98 2.45 -5.19
N VAL A 168 -20.63 1.84 -4.07
CA VAL A 168 -19.46 0.96 -3.95
C VAL A 168 -19.79 -0.41 -4.52
N ILE A 169 -19.04 -0.83 -5.51
CA ILE A 169 -19.15 -2.13 -6.18
C ILE A 169 -17.79 -2.81 -6.27
N GLN A 170 -17.81 -4.13 -6.46
CA GLN A 170 -16.63 -4.91 -6.82
C GLN A 170 -16.58 -5.09 -8.34
N SER A 171 -15.38 -4.92 -8.90
CA SER A 171 -15.07 -5.15 -10.31
C SER A 171 -13.77 -5.95 -10.44
N THR A 172 -13.37 -6.29 -11.67
CA THR A 172 -12.16 -7.07 -11.91
C THR A 172 -11.40 -6.56 -13.13
N LEU A 173 -10.07 -6.59 -13.07
CA LEU A 173 -9.20 -6.30 -14.23
C LEU A 173 -9.20 -7.43 -15.28
N LYS A 174 -9.89 -8.56 -15.02
CA LYS A 174 -10.18 -9.56 -16.05
C LYS A 174 -11.14 -9.01 -17.10
N ASP A 175 -12.00 -8.05 -16.71
CA ASP A 175 -12.84 -7.30 -17.65
C ASP A 175 -11.97 -6.32 -18.45
N PRO A 176 -11.92 -6.45 -19.78
CA PRO A 176 -11.16 -5.55 -20.66
C PRO A 176 -11.55 -4.08 -20.50
N THR A 177 -12.80 -3.79 -20.13
CA THR A 177 -13.30 -2.43 -19.92
C THR A 177 -12.44 -1.72 -18.87
N TYR A 178 -12.28 -2.32 -17.70
CA TYR A 178 -11.46 -1.71 -16.63
C TYR A 178 -9.96 -1.77 -16.94
N ARG A 179 -9.51 -2.88 -17.54
CA ARG A 179 -8.09 -3.03 -17.89
C ARG A 179 -7.63 -1.91 -18.84
N ASN A 180 -8.41 -1.61 -19.86
CA ASN A 180 -8.07 -0.58 -20.85
C ASN A 180 -8.15 0.86 -20.31
N LEU A 181 -8.80 1.06 -19.17
CA LEU A 181 -8.93 2.36 -18.49
C LEU A 181 -7.91 2.56 -17.38
N LEU A 182 -7.17 1.52 -16.97
CA LEU A 182 -6.12 1.59 -15.98
C LEU A 182 -4.96 2.46 -16.50
N THR A 183 -4.48 3.39 -15.67
CA THR A 183 -3.38 4.29 -16.03
C THR A 183 -2.18 4.18 -15.10
N ASN A 184 -2.42 3.97 -13.81
CA ASN A 184 -1.37 3.90 -12.79
C ASN A 184 -1.74 2.89 -11.70
N HIS A 185 -0.72 2.32 -11.12
CA HIS A 185 -0.80 1.41 -9.99
C HIS A 185 0.09 1.95 -8.86
N PHE A 186 -0.44 2.06 -7.66
CA PHE A 186 0.28 2.50 -6.49
C PHE A 186 0.19 1.45 -5.38
N ARG A 187 1.31 1.16 -4.75
CA ARG A 187 1.42 0.22 -3.63
C ARG A 187 1.72 0.96 -2.33
N PRO A 188 0.94 0.73 -1.28
CA PRO A 188 1.26 1.26 0.04
C PRO A 188 2.58 0.70 0.58
N ARG A 189 3.40 1.57 1.18
CA ARG A 189 4.67 1.21 1.82
C ARG A 189 4.42 0.86 3.30
N TRP A 190 4.04 -0.38 3.57
CA TRP A 190 3.72 -0.84 4.94
C TRP A 190 4.92 -0.89 5.89
N ALA A 191 6.14 -0.97 5.35
CA ALA A 191 7.37 -1.11 6.14
C ALA A 191 7.74 0.12 6.99
N SER A 192 7.00 1.22 6.87
CA SER A 192 7.26 2.47 7.59
C SER A 192 6.23 2.80 8.68
N VAL A 193 5.25 1.95 8.95
CA VAL A 193 4.36 2.15 10.09
C VAL A 193 5.01 1.48 11.31
N PRO A 194 5.56 2.24 12.27
CA PRO A 194 6.00 1.64 13.52
C PRO A 194 4.79 1.00 14.21
N PRO A 195 4.94 -0.16 14.86
CA PRO A 195 3.87 -0.73 15.65
C PRO A 195 3.43 0.32 16.67
N THR A 196 2.17 0.68 16.64
CA THR A 196 1.57 1.51 17.68
C THR A 196 1.66 0.70 18.97
N ILE A 197 2.44 1.21 19.92
CA ILE A 197 2.62 0.66 21.28
C ILE A 197 1.30 0.82 22.06
#